data_7b5191bdcadf53d69ab834d61a8e8e37
#
_entry.id   7b5191bdcadf53d69ab834d61a8e8e37
#
_cell.length_a   1.000
_cell.length_b   1.000
_cell.length_c   1.000
_cell.angle_alpha   90.00
_cell.angle_beta   90.00
_cell.angle_gamma   90.00
#
_symmetry.space_group_name_H-M   'P 1'
#
loop_
_entity.id
_entity.type
_entity.pdbx_description
1 polymer ?
#
loop_
_entity_poly.entity_id
_entity_poly.type
_entity_poly.pdbx_seq_one_letter_code
_entity_poly.pdbx_strand_id
1 'polypeptide(L)'
;MKTSAGRLRHIVIEGPIGAGKTTLARRLAAHAGGELLLEQPEANPFLERFYRDRARFALPTQLFFLFQRVQQLRELRQLDLFHSLVIADFLLEKDPLFARLTLADDELALYEQILAQLAPQAAAPDLVIYLQAPPGMLIERVGRRGNAYEAGITESYLRALSESYARFFHQYDAAPVLVVNTENLNPIERDADFELLLARIERMRGRREYFNLAA
;
A
#
# COMPACT_ATOMS: atom_id res chain seq x y z
N MET A 1 -18.31 7.73 1.18
CA MET A 1 -17.29 8.75 1.47
C MET A 1 -17.17 9.69 0.28
N LYS A 2 -16.82 10.94 0.47
CA LYS A 2 -16.69 11.93 -0.61
C LYS A 2 -15.57 12.93 -0.30
N THR A 3 -15.00 13.51 -1.35
CA THR A 3 -14.16 14.70 -1.25
C THR A 3 -14.93 15.91 -1.74
N SER A 4 -14.34 17.09 -1.65
CA SER A 4 -14.88 18.29 -2.30
C SER A 4 -14.98 18.17 -3.82
N ALA A 5 -14.26 17.20 -4.43
CA ALA A 5 -14.27 16.92 -5.86
C ALA A 5 -15.33 15.89 -6.30
N GLY A 6 -15.91 15.11 -5.36
CA GLY A 6 -16.93 14.11 -5.68
C GLY A 6 -17.00 12.93 -4.72
N ARG A 7 -17.85 11.95 -5.08
CA ARG A 7 -18.00 10.68 -4.35
C ARG A 7 -16.84 9.74 -4.66
N LEU A 8 -16.19 9.23 -3.62
CA LEU A 8 -15.16 8.21 -3.73
C LEU A 8 -15.79 6.80 -3.83
N ARG A 9 -15.31 5.99 -4.75
CA ARG A 9 -15.71 4.59 -4.93
C ARG A 9 -14.54 3.63 -4.72
N HIS A 10 -13.31 4.06 -5.04
CA HIS A 10 -12.11 3.25 -4.85
C HIS A 10 -11.03 4.07 -4.14
N ILE A 11 -10.71 3.68 -2.90
CA ILE A 11 -9.65 4.28 -2.09
C ILE A 11 -8.55 3.23 -1.90
N VAL A 12 -7.31 3.63 -2.15
CA VAL A 12 -6.14 2.80 -1.88
C VAL A 12 -5.34 3.39 -0.73
N ILE A 13 -4.92 2.54 0.20
CA ILE A 13 -4.00 2.92 1.28
C ILE A 13 -2.66 2.27 0.99
N GLU A 14 -1.64 3.08 0.84
CA GLU A 14 -0.29 2.67 0.51
C GLU A 14 0.76 3.18 1.49
N GLY A 15 1.93 2.55 1.47
CA GLY A 15 3.06 2.89 2.32
C GLY A 15 3.95 1.68 2.61
N PRO A 16 5.13 1.88 3.17
CA PRO A 16 6.07 0.80 3.48
C PRO A 16 5.52 -0.21 4.49
N ILE A 17 6.23 -1.31 4.65
CA ILE A 17 5.90 -2.33 5.66
C ILE A 17 5.93 -1.68 7.05
N GLY A 18 4.94 -1.95 7.88
CA GLY A 18 4.80 -1.32 9.21
C GLY A 18 4.07 0.03 9.20
N ALA A 19 3.71 0.62 8.05
CA ALA A 19 3.01 1.91 8.00
C ALA A 19 1.56 1.86 8.52
N GLY A 20 0.95 0.67 8.65
CA GLY A 20 -0.41 0.50 9.18
C GLY A 20 -1.52 0.48 8.13
N LYS A 21 -1.18 0.22 6.86
CA LYS A 21 -2.12 0.20 5.73
C LYS A 21 -3.40 -0.58 6.00
N THR A 22 -3.26 -1.88 6.31
CA THR A 22 -4.38 -2.80 6.50
C THR A 22 -5.29 -2.39 7.66
N THR A 23 -4.70 -1.89 8.75
CA THR A 23 -5.46 -1.44 9.92
C THR A 23 -6.27 -0.19 9.58
N LEU A 24 -5.66 0.79 8.89
CA LEU A 24 -6.37 1.98 8.43
C LEU A 24 -7.45 1.63 7.39
N ALA A 25 -7.18 0.69 6.47
CA ALA A 25 -8.17 0.22 5.50
C ALA A 25 -9.42 -0.34 6.20
N ARG A 26 -9.22 -1.21 7.18
CA ARG A 26 -10.33 -1.78 7.99
C ARG A 26 -11.11 -0.70 8.72
N ARG A 27 -10.41 0.28 9.29
CA ARG A 27 -11.04 1.38 10.04
C ARG A 27 -11.88 2.28 9.13
N LEU A 28 -11.34 2.65 7.96
CA LEU A 28 -12.07 3.44 6.97
C LEU A 28 -13.27 2.68 6.39
N ALA A 29 -13.12 1.38 6.11
CA ALA A 29 -14.23 0.55 5.62
C ALA A 29 -15.35 0.44 6.66
N ALA A 30 -15.02 0.21 7.93
CA ALA A 30 -16.01 0.18 9.01
C ALA A 30 -16.74 1.52 9.17
N HIS A 31 -16.03 2.66 9.05
CA HIS A 31 -16.62 3.99 9.14
C HIS A 31 -17.54 4.32 7.95
N ALA A 32 -17.13 3.95 6.74
CA ALA A 32 -17.80 4.37 5.51
C ALA A 32 -18.79 3.34 4.94
N GLY A 33 -18.89 2.15 5.54
CA GLY A 33 -19.67 1.03 5.00
C GLY A 33 -19.10 0.49 3.69
N GLY A 34 -17.77 0.49 3.55
CA GLY A 34 -17.08 0.04 2.34
C GLY A 34 -16.66 -1.43 2.38
N GLU A 35 -16.44 -2.01 1.22
CA GLU A 35 -15.85 -3.33 1.05
C GLU A 35 -14.33 -3.27 1.14
N LEU A 36 -13.71 -4.34 1.65
CA LEU A 36 -12.25 -4.44 1.80
C LEU A 36 -11.65 -5.31 0.71
N LEU A 37 -10.58 -4.82 0.10
CA LEU A 37 -9.71 -5.56 -0.79
C LEU A 37 -8.29 -5.54 -0.21
N LEU A 38 -7.92 -6.60 0.51
CA LEU A 38 -6.68 -6.66 1.27
C LEU A 38 -5.67 -7.62 0.66
N GLU A 39 -4.42 -7.20 0.69
CA GLU A 39 -3.28 -8.08 0.43
C GLU A 39 -3.24 -9.18 1.50
N GLN A 40 -2.88 -10.40 1.10
CA GLN A 40 -2.80 -11.57 1.97
C GLN A 40 -1.36 -12.10 1.96
N PRO A 41 -0.42 -11.42 2.63
CA PRO A 41 0.99 -11.81 2.64
C PRO A 41 1.23 -13.19 3.24
N GLU A 42 0.39 -13.61 4.20
CA GLU A 42 0.43 -14.94 4.81
C GLU A 42 0.14 -16.09 3.83
N ALA A 43 -0.57 -15.81 2.74
CA ALA A 43 -0.82 -16.79 1.68
C ALA A 43 0.42 -17.06 0.80
N ASN A 44 1.45 -16.19 0.87
CA ASN A 44 2.64 -16.35 0.06
C ASN A 44 3.60 -17.39 0.67
N PRO A 45 3.73 -18.60 0.07
CA PRO A 45 4.54 -19.68 0.65
C PRO A 45 6.04 -19.43 0.59
N PHE A 46 6.46 -18.39 -0.13
CA PHE A 46 7.88 -18.03 -0.30
C PHE A 46 8.31 -16.92 0.67
N LEU A 47 7.40 -16.18 1.27
CA LEU A 47 7.69 -14.93 1.97
C LEU A 47 8.62 -15.13 3.19
N GLU A 48 8.39 -16.16 3.99
CA GLU A 48 9.28 -16.46 5.13
C GLU A 48 10.69 -16.83 4.67
N ARG A 49 10.78 -17.62 3.60
CA ARG A 49 12.08 -18.02 3.01
C ARG A 49 12.79 -16.84 2.36
N PHE A 50 12.05 -15.93 1.75
CA PHE A 50 12.57 -14.69 1.16
C PHE A 50 13.31 -13.83 2.20
N TYR A 51 12.77 -13.65 3.39
CA TYR A 51 13.46 -12.87 4.42
C TYR A 51 14.70 -13.55 4.98
N ARG A 52 14.82 -14.88 4.86
CA ARG A 52 16.01 -15.66 5.26
C ARG A 52 17.07 -15.73 4.14
N ASP A 53 16.65 -15.88 2.91
CA ASP A 53 17.52 -16.02 1.72
C ASP A 53 16.87 -15.30 0.52
N ARG A 54 17.13 -13.98 0.46
CA ARG A 54 16.54 -13.11 -0.55
C ARG A 54 16.95 -13.49 -1.96
N ALA A 55 18.24 -13.77 -2.19
CA ALA A 55 18.76 -14.08 -3.51
C ALA A 55 18.04 -15.27 -4.15
N ARG A 56 17.66 -16.28 -3.35
CA ARG A 56 17.02 -17.49 -3.85
C ARG A 56 15.49 -17.35 -4.00
N PHE A 57 14.87 -16.55 -3.16
CA PHE A 57 13.39 -16.52 -3.06
C PHE A 57 12.76 -15.20 -3.50
N ALA A 58 13.54 -14.22 -3.98
CA ALA A 58 13.00 -12.94 -4.40
C ALA A 58 12.03 -13.09 -5.58
N LEU A 59 12.45 -13.70 -6.69
CA LEU A 59 11.60 -13.83 -7.87
C LEU A 59 10.30 -14.60 -7.60
N PRO A 60 10.31 -15.81 -6.99
CA PRO A 60 9.04 -16.52 -6.70
C PRO A 60 8.14 -15.74 -5.74
N THR A 61 8.71 -14.98 -4.78
CA THR A 61 7.93 -14.14 -3.87
C THR A 61 7.25 -12.99 -4.62
N GLN A 62 7.98 -12.29 -5.49
CA GLN A 62 7.42 -11.17 -6.27
C GLN A 62 6.37 -11.66 -7.28
N LEU A 63 6.60 -12.78 -7.94
CA LEU A 63 5.62 -13.36 -8.87
C LEU A 63 4.34 -13.78 -8.16
N PHE A 64 4.44 -14.37 -6.97
CA PHE A 64 3.24 -14.72 -6.20
C PHE A 64 2.41 -13.48 -5.87
N PHE A 65 3.03 -12.41 -5.37
CA PHE A 65 2.32 -11.16 -5.10
C PHE A 65 1.72 -10.54 -6.36
N LEU A 66 2.44 -10.55 -7.48
CA LEU A 66 1.91 -10.08 -8.76
C LEU A 66 0.64 -10.82 -9.16
N PHE A 67 0.67 -12.16 -9.16
CA PHE A 67 -0.50 -12.98 -9.50
C PHE A 67 -1.66 -12.74 -8.55
N GLN A 68 -1.41 -12.65 -7.24
CA GLN A 68 -2.43 -12.38 -6.23
C GLN A 68 -3.11 -11.03 -6.49
N ARG A 69 -2.33 -9.95 -6.70
CA ARG A 69 -2.88 -8.61 -6.97
C ARG A 69 -3.64 -8.55 -8.29
N VAL A 70 -3.13 -9.20 -9.34
CA VAL A 70 -3.84 -9.27 -10.63
C VAL A 70 -5.19 -9.97 -10.47
N GLN A 71 -5.25 -11.06 -9.70
CA GLN A 71 -6.50 -11.76 -9.41
C GLN A 71 -7.47 -10.87 -8.63
N GLN A 72 -7.01 -10.21 -7.58
CA GLN A 72 -7.81 -9.29 -6.76
C GLN A 72 -8.35 -8.10 -7.56
N LEU A 73 -7.58 -7.55 -8.50
CA LEU A 73 -8.06 -6.49 -9.38
C LEU A 73 -9.10 -6.96 -10.41
N ARG A 74 -9.05 -8.22 -10.82
CA ARG A 74 -10.12 -8.81 -11.65
C ARG A 74 -11.42 -8.95 -10.85
N GLU A 75 -11.34 -9.32 -9.60
CA GLU A 75 -12.48 -9.40 -8.68
C GLU A 75 -13.06 -8.00 -8.43
N LEU A 76 -12.22 -6.99 -8.21
CA LEU A 76 -12.64 -5.60 -8.05
C LEU A 76 -13.51 -5.11 -9.22
N ARG A 77 -13.15 -5.43 -10.45
CA ARG A 77 -13.96 -5.08 -11.64
C ARG A 77 -15.38 -5.66 -11.60
N GLN A 78 -15.57 -6.81 -10.98
CA GLN A 78 -16.89 -7.42 -10.81
C GLN A 78 -17.70 -6.70 -9.72
N LEU A 79 -17.03 -6.25 -8.65
CA LEU A 79 -17.66 -5.49 -7.56
C LEU A 79 -18.10 -4.08 -7.98
N ASP A 80 -17.36 -3.44 -8.90
CA ASP A 80 -17.67 -2.08 -9.40
C ASP A 80 -19.06 -1.98 -10.06
N LEU A 81 -19.63 -3.11 -10.49
CA LEU A 81 -21.01 -3.19 -11.00
C LEU A 81 -22.09 -2.84 -9.96
N PHE A 82 -21.76 -2.90 -8.67
CA PHE A 82 -22.70 -2.67 -7.57
C PHE A 82 -22.56 -1.30 -6.90
N HIS A 83 -21.69 -0.43 -7.40
CA HIS A 83 -21.47 0.94 -6.89
C HIS A 83 -21.12 1.05 -5.40
N SER A 84 -20.54 0.00 -4.80
CA SER A 84 -20.03 0.03 -3.43
C SER A 84 -18.69 0.78 -3.34
N LEU A 85 -18.40 1.36 -2.18
CA LEU A 85 -17.07 1.89 -1.89
C LEU A 85 -16.14 0.71 -1.63
N VAL A 86 -15.00 0.65 -2.34
CA VAL A 86 -13.94 -0.33 -2.09
C VAL A 86 -12.72 0.36 -1.50
N ILE A 87 -12.16 -0.24 -0.46
CA ILE A 87 -10.94 0.23 0.19
C ILE A 87 -9.90 -0.87 0.12
N ALA A 88 -8.81 -0.61 -0.61
CA ALA A 88 -7.70 -1.53 -0.79
C ALA A 88 -6.47 -1.11 0.02
N ASP A 89 -5.63 -2.07 0.43
CA ASP A 89 -4.34 -1.79 1.08
C ASP A 89 -3.15 -2.10 0.18
N PHE A 90 -3.37 -2.13 -1.12
CA PHE A 90 -2.32 -2.28 -2.14
C PHE A 90 -2.65 -1.51 -3.42
N LEU A 91 -1.60 -1.15 -4.16
CA LEU A 91 -1.61 -0.54 -5.48
C LEU A 91 -0.76 -1.41 -6.42
N LEU A 92 -1.28 -1.78 -7.61
CA LEU A 92 -0.53 -2.63 -8.53
C LEU A 92 0.74 -1.94 -9.05
N GLU A 93 0.66 -0.64 -9.30
CA GLU A 93 1.75 0.18 -9.83
C GLU A 93 2.98 0.25 -8.88
N LYS A 94 2.81 -0.15 -7.61
CA LYS A 94 3.95 -0.28 -6.67
C LYS A 94 4.78 -1.55 -6.87
N ASP A 95 4.22 -2.57 -7.55
CA ASP A 95 4.87 -3.88 -7.69
C ASP A 95 6.31 -3.80 -8.21
N PRO A 96 6.60 -3.05 -9.28
CA PRO A 96 7.96 -2.87 -9.77
C PRO A 96 8.93 -2.28 -8.74
N LEU A 97 8.42 -1.56 -7.74
CA LEU A 97 9.24 -0.97 -6.68
C LEU A 97 9.92 -2.06 -5.83
N PHE A 98 9.17 -3.07 -5.40
CA PHE A 98 9.71 -4.20 -4.66
C PHE A 98 10.61 -5.08 -5.54
N ALA A 99 10.21 -5.34 -6.78
CA ALA A 99 10.99 -6.10 -7.73
C ALA A 99 12.38 -5.46 -7.94
N ARG A 100 12.46 -4.17 -8.19
CA ARG A 100 13.72 -3.42 -8.39
C ARG A 100 14.62 -3.39 -7.13
N LEU A 101 14.06 -3.53 -5.94
CA LEU A 101 14.83 -3.58 -4.69
C LEU A 101 15.40 -4.96 -4.38
N THR A 102 14.85 -6.01 -5.00
CA THR A 102 15.08 -7.38 -4.53
C THR A 102 15.56 -8.35 -5.59
N LEU A 103 15.28 -8.10 -6.87
CA LEU A 103 15.65 -8.98 -7.99
C LEU A 103 16.99 -8.59 -8.60
N ALA A 104 17.72 -9.60 -9.10
CA ALA A 104 18.85 -9.39 -9.99
C ALA A 104 18.37 -8.89 -11.37
N ASP A 105 19.27 -8.33 -12.17
CA ASP A 105 18.90 -7.64 -13.43
C ASP A 105 18.15 -8.55 -14.42
N ASP A 106 18.57 -9.81 -14.56
CA ASP A 106 17.95 -10.81 -15.42
C ASP A 106 16.58 -11.27 -14.89
N GLU A 107 16.45 -11.45 -13.58
CA GLU A 107 15.17 -11.74 -12.92
C GLU A 107 14.20 -10.56 -13.04
N LEU A 108 14.70 -9.32 -12.88
CA LEU A 108 13.90 -8.10 -13.03
C LEU A 108 13.38 -7.96 -14.46
N ALA A 109 14.22 -8.21 -15.46
CA ALA A 109 13.82 -8.17 -16.87
C ALA A 109 12.71 -9.20 -17.16
N LEU A 110 12.83 -10.42 -16.64
CA LEU A 110 11.79 -11.45 -16.76
C LEU A 110 10.50 -11.02 -16.05
N TYR A 111 10.62 -10.50 -14.82
CA TYR A 111 9.48 -10.03 -14.04
C TYR A 111 8.72 -8.91 -14.78
N GLU A 112 9.43 -7.92 -15.35
CA GLU A 112 8.82 -6.81 -16.08
C GLU A 112 8.09 -7.29 -17.36
N GLN A 113 8.61 -8.31 -18.06
CA GLN A 113 7.92 -8.94 -19.19
C GLN A 113 6.61 -9.60 -18.73
N ILE A 114 6.63 -10.34 -17.63
CA ILE A 114 5.44 -11.00 -17.07
C ILE A 114 4.41 -9.95 -16.63
N LEU A 115 4.85 -8.90 -15.93
CA LEU A 115 4.00 -7.80 -15.51
C LEU A 115 3.30 -7.15 -16.70
N ALA A 116 4.03 -6.86 -17.79
CA ALA A 116 3.48 -6.25 -19.00
C ALA A 116 2.39 -7.11 -19.66
N GLN A 117 2.48 -8.43 -19.56
CA GLN A 117 1.49 -9.36 -20.09
C GLN A 117 0.27 -9.52 -19.19
N LEU A 118 0.46 -9.43 -17.88
CA LEU A 118 -0.56 -9.73 -16.89
C LEU A 118 -1.29 -8.48 -16.40
N ALA A 119 -0.65 -7.31 -16.44
CA ALA A 119 -1.20 -6.09 -15.87
C ALA A 119 -2.60 -5.80 -16.45
N PRO A 120 -3.65 -5.93 -15.66
CA PRO A 120 -4.98 -5.58 -16.13
C PRO A 120 -5.01 -4.06 -16.36
N GLN A 121 -5.82 -3.62 -17.32
CA GLN A 121 -6.22 -2.22 -17.37
C GLN A 121 -7.12 -1.93 -16.16
N ALA A 122 -6.52 -1.78 -14.98
CA ALA A 122 -7.26 -1.40 -13.79
C ALA A 122 -7.63 0.08 -13.89
N ALA A 123 -8.85 0.41 -13.48
CA ALA A 123 -9.22 1.81 -13.31
C ALA A 123 -8.35 2.41 -12.19
N ALA A 124 -7.83 3.61 -12.40
CA ALA A 124 -7.12 4.33 -11.35
C ALA A 124 -8.03 4.54 -10.14
N PRO A 125 -7.52 4.50 -8.91
CA PRO A 125 -8.30 4.80 -7.73
C PRO A 125 -8.74 6.26 -7.71
N ASP A 126 -9.84 6.55 -7.03
CA ASP A 126 -10.31 7.93 -6.83
C ASP A 126 -9.41 8.70 -5.84
N LEU A 127 -8.75 7.97 -4.93
CA LEU A 127 -7.83 8.52 -3.94
C LEU A 127 -6.80 7.47 -3.52
N VAL A 128 -5.54 7.88 -3.44
CA VAL A 128 -4.49 7.14 -2.75
C VAL A 128 -4.12 7.86 -1.46
N ILE A 129 -4.14 7.16 -0.33
CA ILE A 129 -3.64 7.63 0.96
C ILE A 129 -2.27 7.00 1.18
N TYR A 130 -1.22 7.79 1.00
CA TYR A 130 0.16 7.34 1.18
C TYR A 130 0.64 7.63 2.61
N LEU A 131 0.81 6.57 3.41
CA LEU A 131 1.30 6.64 4.78
C LEU A 131 2.82 6.68 4.81
N GLN A 132 3.39 7.70 5.44
CA GLN A 132 4.81 7.85 5.71
C GLN A 132 5.10 7.72 7.20
N ALA A 133 6.22 7.06 7.53
CA ALA A 133 6.77 7.04 8.88
C ALA A 133 8.30 6.90 8.81
N PRO A 134 9.05 7.38 9.82
CA PRO A 134 10.48 7.13 9.95
C PRO A 134 10.80 5.63 10.00
N PRO A 135 11.91 5.16 9.38
CA PRO A 135 12.28 3.74 9.37
C PRO A 135 12.37 3.10 10.76
N GLY A 136 12.88 3.82 11.77
CA GLY A 136 12.91 3.34 13.15
C GLY A 136 11.52 3.05 13.72
N MET A 137 10.53 3.89 13.41
CA MET A 137 9.14 3.64 13.82
C MET A 137 8.52 2.45 13.07
N LEU A 138 8.87 2.27 11.79
CA LEU A 138 8.39 1.13 11.00
C LEU A 138 8.90 -0.19 11.57
N ILE A 139 10.19 -0.28 11.92
CA ILE A 139 10.77 -1.50 12.49
C ILE A 139 10.18 -1.83 13.86
N GLU A 140 9.91 -0.83 14.70
CA GLU A 140 9.22 -1.02 15.97
C GLU A 140 7.79 -1.56 15.77
N ARG A 141 7.04 -1.02 14.81
CA ARG A 141 5.68 -1.47 14.49
C ARG A 141 5.66 -2.89 13.94
N VAL A 142 6.64 -3.25 13.09
CA VAL A 142 6.84 -4.62 12.59
C VAL A 142 7.14 -5.56 13.75
N GLY A 143 8.07 -5.21 14.63
CA GLY A 143 8.41 -6.01 15.82
C GLY A 143 7.21 -6.21 16.76
N ARG A 144 6.42 -5.17 16.98
CA ARG A 144 5.21 -5.22 17.82
C ARG A 144 4.13 -6.12 17.26
N ARG A 145 3.99 -6.19 15.92
CA ARG A 145 3.05 -7.08 15.22
C ARG A 145 3.43 -8.57 15.38
N GLY A 146 4.72 -8.87 15.45
CA GLY A 146 5.24 -10.20 15.80
C GLY A 146 4.99 -11.29 14.77
N ASN A 147 4.77 -10.97 13.50
CA ASN A 147 4.60 -11.96 12.45
C ASN A 147 5.92 -12.72 12.21
N ALA A 148 5.88 -14.05 12.32
CA ALA A 148 7.07 -14.89 12.20
C ALA A 148 7.80 -14.71 10.86
N TYR A 149 7.06 -14.52 9.76
CA TYR A 149 7.63 -14.31 8.43
C TYR A 149 8.35 -12.95 8.27
N GLU A 150 8.13 -12.00 9.17
CA GLU A 150 8.75 -10.67 9.16
C GLU A 150 10.02 -10.58 10.01
N ALA A 151 10.38 -11.62 10.76
CA ALA A 151 11.55 -11.63 11.67
C ALA A 151 12.88 -11.28 10.99
N GLY A 152 13.00 -11.49 9.67
CA GLY A 152 14.18 -11.15 8.87
C GLY A 152 14.18 -9.73 8.28
N ILE A 153 13.20 -8.90 8.60
CA ILE A 153 13.15 -7.50 8.13
C ILE A 153 14.17 -6.66 8.92
N THR A 154 15.03 -5.95 8.18
CA THR A 154 16.04 -5.06 8.76
C THR A 154 15.64 -3.60 8.59
N GLU A 155 16.15 -2.72 9.47
CA GLU A 155 15.93 -1.28 9.34
C GLU A 155 16.50 -0.73 8.02
N SER A 156 17.66 -1.24 7.57
CA SER A 156 18.26 -0.84 6.29
C SER A 156 17.35 -1.16 5.09
N TYR A 157 16.69 -2.31 5.13
CA TYR A 157 15.70 -2.67 4.10
C TYR A 157 14.49 -1.74 4.14
N LEU A 158 13.95 -1.43 5.32
CA LEU A 158 12.83 -0.51 5.46
C LEU A 158 13.20 0.92 5.04
N ARG A 159 14.44 1.35 5.29
CA ARG A 159 14.96 2.63 4.81
C ARG A 159 14.97 2.70 3.28
N ALA A 160 15.60 1.71 2.63
CA ALA A 160 15.63 1.63 1.17
C ALA A 160 14.22 1.55 0.55
N LEU A 161 13.32 0.81 1.20
CA LEU A 161 11.92 0.71 0.80
C LEU A 161 11.20 2.06 0.94
N SER A 162 11.35 2.76 2.07
CA SER A 162 10.73 4.07 2.31
C SER A 162 11.21 5.12 1.30
N GLU A 163 12.50 5.14 0.98
CA GLU A 163 13.05 6.01 -0.06
C GLU A 163 12.47 5.70 -1.45
N SER A 164 12.29 4.42 -1.76
CA SER A 164 11.69 4.00 -3.03
C SER A 164 10.21 4.38 -3.12
N TYR A 165 9.47 4.24 -2.03
CA TYR A 165 8.09 4.74 -1.93
C TYR A 165 8.03 6.27 -2.12
N ALA A 166 8.93 7.02 -1.49
CA ALA A 166 8.98 8.47 -1.62
C ALA A 166 9.23 8.90 -3.08
N ARG A 167 10.21 8.26 -3.75
CA ARG A 167 10.48 8.50 -5.19
C ARG A 167 9.28 8.14 -6.06
N PHE A 168 8.65 6.99 -5.83
CA PHE A 168 7.48 6.56 -6.58
C PHE A 168 6.33 7.55 -6.45
N PHE A 169 5.94 7.89 -5.22
CA PHE A 169 4.83 8.82 -5.00
C PHE A 169 5.15 10.26 -5.36
N HIS A 170 6.42 10.64 -5.45
CA HIS A 170 6.81 11.95 -6.00
C HIS A 170 6.42 12.08 -7.48
N GLN A 171 6.53 10.99 -8.24
CA GLN A 171 6.25 10.96 -9.68
C GLN A 171 4.84 10.46 -10.02
N TYR A 172 4.16 9.79 -9.10
CA TYR A 172 2.85 9.18 -9.33
C TYR A 172 1.78 10.25 -9.57
N ASP A 173 1.07 10.14 -10.70
CA ASP A 173 0.05 11.08 -11.16
C ASP A 173 -1.24 10.42 -11.66
N ALA A 174 -1.33 9.09 -11.63
CA ALA A 174 -2.51 8.36 -12.11
C ALA A 174 -3.78 8.67 -11.29
N ALA A 175 -3.63 8.97 -9.98
CA ALA A 175 -4.73 9.31 -9.09
C ALA A 175 -4.36 10.47 -8.14
N PRO A 176 -5.34 11.13 -7.51
CA PRO A 176 -5.09 12.04 -6.39
C PRO A 176 -4.39 11.32 -5.22
N VAL A 177 -3.40 11.98 -4.60
CA VAL A 177 -2.61 11.43 -3.48
C VAL A 177 -2.70 12.34 -2.27
N LEU A 178 -3.12 11.77 -1.13
CA LEU A 178 -2.97 12.38 0.19
C LEU A 178 -1.78 11.74 0.89
N VAL A 179 -0.69 12.48 1.04
CA VAL A 179 0.50 12.05 1.77
C VAL A 179 0.29 12.34 3.25
N VAL A 180 0.29 11.29 4.07
CA VAL A 180 0.03 11.36 5.51
C VAL A 180 1.29 10.98 6.27
N ASN A 181 1.90 11.94 6.97
CA ASN A 181 3.01 11.66 7.89
C ASN A 181 2.43 11.11 9.21
N THR A 182 2.78 9.87 9.54
CA THR A 182 2.29 9.18 10.74
C THR A 182 3.29 9.22 11.90
N GLU A 183 4.24 10.15 11.89
CA GLU A 183 5.19 10.36 12.99
C GLU A 183 4.48 10.95 14.23
N ASN A 184 3.73 12.04 14.03
CA ASN A 184 2.98 12.71 15.10
C ASN A 184 1.47 12.49 15.00
N LEU A 185 1.00 11.78 13.97
CA LEU A 185 -0.39 11.46 13.69
C LEU A 185 -0.59 9.94 13.73
N ASN A 186 -1.50 9.46 14.57
CA ASN A 186 -1.81 8.02 14.64
C ASN A 186 -3.30 7.77 14.36
N PRO A 187 -3.75 7.84 13.09
CA PRO A 187 -5.15 7.63 12.72
C PRO A 187 -5.56 6.16 12.83
N ILE A 188 -4.65 5.28 13.24
CA ILE A 188 -4.87 3.85 13.42
C ILE A 188 -5.39 3.57 14.83
N GLU A 189 -4.79 4.18 15.87
CA GLU A 189 -5.07 3.89 17.27
C GLU A 189 -5.84 5.03 17.97
N ARG A 190 -5.75 6.28 17.47
CA ARG A 190 -6.36 7.45 18.09
C ARG A 190 -7.58 7.92 17.30
N ASP A 191 -8.74 8.02 17.97
CA ASP A 191 -9.98 8.46 17.33
C ASP A 191 -9.90 9.92 16.86
N ALA A 192 -9.31 10.79 17.67
CA ALA A 192 -9.12 12.20 17.30
C ALA A 192 -8.30 12.37 16.02
N ASP A 193 -7.22 11.59 15.86
CA ASP A 193 -6.37 11.63 14.67
C ASP A 193 -7.10 11.04 13.44
N PHE A 194 -7.95 10.06 13.67
CA PHE A 194 -8.78 9.49 12.61
C PHE A 194 -9.81 10.50 12.10
N GLU A 195 -10.49 11.22 13.00
CA GLU A 195 -11.43 12.28 12.63
C GLU A 195 -10.73 13.42 11.88
N LEU A 196 -9.51 13.79 12.27
CA LEU A 196 -8.69 14.75 11.53
C LEU A 196 -8.37 14.27 10.12
N LEU A 197 -8.05 12.98 9.95
CA LEU A 197 -7.81 12.38 8.65
C LEU A 197 -9.08 12.40 7.78
N LEU A 198 -10.24 12.05 8.33
CA LEU A 198 -11.52 12.09 7.62
C LEU A 198 -11.84 13.51 7.15
N ALA A 199 -11.72 14.49 8.04
CA ALA A 199 -11.93 15.90 7.68
C ALA A 199 -10.93 16.38 6.60
N ARG A 200 -9.68 15.87 6.61
CA ARG A 200 -8.70 16.18 5.57
C ARG A 200 -9.08 15.60 4.22
N ILE A 201 -9.51 14.32 4.19
CA ILE A 201 -10.01 13.67 2.97
C ILE A 201 -11.19 14.46 2.38
N GLU A 202 -12.18 14.82 3.18
CA GLU A 202 -13.35 15.57 2.72
C GLU A 202 -13.00 16.95 2.12
N ARG A 203 -12.00 17.61 2.67
CA ARG A 203 -11.54 18.95 2.21
C ARG A 203 -10.56 18.89 1.05
N MET A 204 -10.09 17.72 0.66
CA MET A 204 -9.12 17.57 -0.41
C MET A 204 -9.63 18.14 -1.73
N ARG A 205 -8.81 18.96 -2.39
CA ARG A 205 -9.11 19.62 -3.68
C ARG A 205 -8.00 19.39 -4.71
N GLY A 206 -6.76 19.32 -4.24
CA GLY A 206 -5.58 19.16 -5.09
C GLY A 206 -5.35 17.71 -5.49
N ARG A 207 -4.61 17.50 -6.59
CA ARG A 207 -4.17 16.16 -6.98
C ARG A 207 -3.12 15.58 -6.03
N ARG A 208 -2.40 16.44 -5.29
CA ARG A 208 -1.45 16.02 -4.26
C ARG A 208 -1.52 16.98 -3.08
N GLU A 209 -1.78 16.43 -1.92
CA GLU A 209 -1.83 17.17 -0.67
C GLU A 209 -1.03 16.45 0.41
N TYR A 210 -0.51 17.23 1.35
CA TYR A 210 0.28 16.73 2.47
C TYR A 210 -0.47 16.99 3.77
N PHE A 211 -0.46 15.99 4.64
CA PHE A 211 -1.05 16.08 5.96
C PHE A 211 -0.01 15.73 7.02
N ASN A 212 0.51 16.77 7.67
CA ASN A 212 1.48 16.69 8.76
C ASN A 212 0.90 17.41 9.96
N LEU A 213 0.97 16.80 11.14
CA LEU A 213 0.79 17.52 12.39
C LEU A 213 2.16 18.05 12.83
N ALA A 214 2.21 19.34 13.16
CA ALA A 214 3.38 19.92 13.82
C ALA A 214 3.58 19.23 15.18
N ALA A 215 4.85 19.04 15.56
CA ALA A 215 5.21 18.53 16.87
C ALA A 215 4.85 19.53 17.98
#